data_c581faaa6bab830be2b9942b939a7715
#
_entry.id   c581faaa6bab830be2b9942b939a7715
#
_cell.length_a   1.000
_cell.length_b   1.000
_cell.length_c   1.000
_cell.angle_alpha   90.00
_cell.angle_beta   90.00
_cell.angle_gamma   90.00
#
_symmetry.space_group_name_H-M   'P 1'
#
loop_
_entity.id
_entity.type
_entity.pdbx_description
1 polymer ?
#
loop_
_entity_poly.entity_id
_entity_poly.type
_entity_poly.pdbx_seq_one_letter_code
_entity_poly.pdbx_strand_id
1 'polypeptide(L)'
;MDRKALESVAKHYPYLHLQGLYAIPAGLSWFLVGLSNLQRQPVKPLVLGAGALVGLGVFGVVALYYRNHFGSPTPTRSRQVRQYVALALGFAVFVGVDQLARTLLGRPPGQPVSSYAASWAVGMLVFYAIVGGLRTYHVVIWGSLFVAGVLPIWGLSVDRDAVASFPIGVATMASGIFDHYFLVRAFQSSKRQSLEHTNAGA
;
A
#
# COMPACT_ATOMS: atom_id res chain seq x y z
N MET A 1 11.93 7.29 -26.45
CA MET A 1 11.26 6.03 -26.10
C MET A 1 9.96 5.96 -26.92
N ASP A 2 9.78 4.91 -27.69
CA ASP A 2 8.63 4.83 -28.60
C ASP A 2 7.33 4.64 -27.80
N ARG A 3 6.37 5.56 -28.02
CA ARG A 3 5.07 5.60 -27.34
C ARG A 3 4.30 4.28 -27.52
N LYS A 4 4.45 3.63 -28.68
CA LYS A 4 3.81 2.34 -28.99
C LYS A 4 4.35 1.19 -28.12
N ALA A 5 5.65 1.19 -27.80
CA ALA A 5 6.25 0.20 -26.89
C ALA A 5 5.74 0.36 -25.46
N LEU A 6 5.57 1.61 -24.99
CA LEU A 6 4.96 1.93 -23.70
C LEU A 6 3.50 1.46 -23.61
N GLU A 7 2.72 1.71 -24.65
CA GLU A 7 1.32 1.28 -24.73
C GLU A 7 1.18 -0.26 -24.77
N SER A 8 2.09 -0.95 -25.42
CA SER A 8 2.14 -2.43 -25.47
C SER A 8 2.43 -3.01 -24.08
N VAL A 9 3.41 -2.48 -23.36
CA VAL A 9 3.74 -2.91 -21.99
C VAL A 9 2.58 -2.60 -21.03
N ALA A 10 1.97 -1.42 -21.17
CA ALA A 10 0.82 -1.01 -20.37
C ALA A 10 -0.43 -1.88 -20.59
N LYS A 11 -0.59 -2.48 -21.78
CA LYS A 11 -1.68 -3.43 -22.07
C LYS A 11 -1.47 -4.79 -21.42
N HIS A 12 -0.25 -5.28 -21.31
CA HIS A 12 0.05 -6.62 -20.82
C HIS A 12 0.27 -6.68 -19.29
N TYR A 13 0.71 -5.59 -18.68
CA TYR A 13 0.90 -5.55 -17.23
C TYR A 13 -0.26 -4.83 -16.53
N PRO A 14 -0.72 -5.32 -15.37
CA PRO A 14 -1.66 -4.60 -14.51
C PRO A 14 -0.96 -3.39 -13.89
N TYR A 15 -0.73 -2.38 -14.72
CA TYR A 15 0.12 -1.19 -14.48
C TYR A 15 -0.26 -0.41 -13.21
N LEU A 16 -1.56 -0.33 -12.91
CA LEU A 16 -2.01 0.53 -11.81
C LEU A 16 -1.63 0.02 -10.42
N HIS A 17 -1.62 -1.30 -10.18
CA HIS A 17 -1.20 -1.79 -8.86
C HIS A 17 0.32 -1.79 -8.69
N LEU A 18 1.09 -1.70 -9.79
CA LEU A 18 2.54 -1.56 -9.74
C LEU A 18 3.01 -0.10 -9.62
N GLN A 19 2.10 0.87 -9.63
CA GLN A 19 2.43 2.27 -9.27
C GLN A 19 2.64 2.40 -7.76
N GLY A 20 3.52 1.57 -7.23
CA GLY A 20 3.72 1.37 -5.81
C GLY A 20 4.17 2.62 -5.05
N LEU A 21 4.78 3.62 -5.73
CA LEU A 21 5.19 4.84 -5.04
C LEU A 21 4.01 5.64 -4.46
N TYR A 22 2.77 5.39 -4.90
CA TYR A 22 1.59 5.96 -4.24
C TYR A 22 1.36 5.40 -2.82
N ALA A 23 1.99 4.27 -2.48
CA ALA A 23 2.00 3.76 -1.13
C ALA A 23 2.86 4.62 -0.16
N ILE A 24 3.77 5.46 -0.68
CA ILE A 24 4.56 6.36 0.16
C ILE A 24 3.67 7.39 0.87
N PRO A 25 2.86 8.23 0.16
CA PRO A 25 1.96 9.14 0.87
C PRO A 25 0.90 8.40 1.71
N ALA A 26 0.45 7.20 1.29
CA ALA A 26 -0.45 6.38 2.09
C ALA A 26 0.22 5.91 3.39
N GLY A 27 1.45 5.43 3.33
CA GLY A 27 2.23 5.04 4.53
C GLY A 27 2.52 6.21 5.44
N LEU A 28 2.86 7.38 4.89
CA LEU A 28 3.03 8.62 5.67
C LEU A 28 1.73 9.02 6.39
N SER A 29 0.57 8.81 5.77
CA SER A 29 -0.72 9.05 6.41
C SER A 29 -0.91 8.18 7.67
N TRP A 30 -0.42 6.94 7.67
CA TRP A 30 -0.43 6.07 8.85
C TRP A 30 0.45 6.60 9.97
N PHE A 31 1.64 7.12 9.66
CA PHE A 31 2.49 7.79 10.65
C PHE A 31 1.79 8.99 11.28
N LEU A 32 1.09 9.79 10.46
CA LEU A 32 0.33 10.95 10.96
C LEU A 32 -0.84 10.52 11.85
N VAL A 33 -1.55 9.45 11.49
CA VAL A 33 -2.62 8.88 12.34
C VAL A 33 -2.02 8.44 13.68
N GLY A 34 -0.91 7.72 13.68
CA GLY A 34 -0.21 7.31 14.89
C GLY A 34 0.20 8.51 15.74
N LEU A 35 0.92 9.47 15.15
CA LEU A 35 1.37 10.68 15.84
C LEU A 35 0.19 11.49 16.40
N SER A 36 -0.88 11.68 15.61
CA SER A 36 -2.04 12.46 16.03
C SER A 36 -2.78 11.83 17.22
N ASN A 37 -2.80 10.50 17.28
CA ASN A 37 -3.44 9.78 18.39
C ASN A 37 -2.58 9.78 19.66
N LEU A 38 -1.26 9.94 19.53
CA LEU A 38 -0.35 10.09 20.66
C LEU A 38 -0.31 11.55 21.20
N GLN A 39 -0.75 12.52 20.39
CA GLN A 39 -0.74 13.94 20.78
C GLN A 39 -1.98 14.32 21.58
N ARG A 40 -1.79 15.25 22.55
CA ARG A 40 -2.90 15.88 23.26
C ARG A 40 -3.47 17.05 22.45
N GLN A 41 -4.76 17.34 22.64
CA GLN A 41 -5.35 18.59 22.17
C GLN A 41 -4.60 19.79 22.81
N PRO A 42 -4.34 20.91 22.09
CA PRO A 42 -4.85 21.31 20.78
C PRO A 42 -3.92 20.96 19.59
N VAL A 43 -2.82 20.27 19.79
CA VAL A 43 -1.78 20.02 18.76
C VAL A 43 -2.26 19.07 17.66
N LYS A 44 -3.17 18.16 18.00
CA LYS A 44 -3.69 17.12 17.09
C LYS A 44 -4.20 17.66 15.72
N PRO A 45 -5.06 18.70 15.64
CA PRO A 45 -5.54 19.19 14.35
C PRO A 45 -4.43 19.84 13.52
N LEU A 46 -3.44 20.47 14.13
CA LEU A 46 -2.31 21.09 13.45
C LEU A 46 -1.41 20.02 12.80
N VAL A 47 -1.12 18.93 13.53
CA VAL A 47 -0.33 17.79 13.01
C VAL A 47 -1.06 17.14 11.83
N LEU A 48 -2.37 16.92 11.93
CA LEU A 48 -3.17 16.37 10.85
C LEU A 48 -3.20 17.30 9.64
N GLY A 49 -3.40 18.59 9.83
CA GLY A 49 -3.44 19.58 8.75
C GLY A 49 -2.11 19.71 8.01
N ALA A 50 -1.01 19.88 8.75
CA ALA A 50 0.33 19.94 8.16
C ALA A 50 0.69 18.65 7.43
N GLY A 51 0.38 17.50 8.03
CA GLY A 51 0.64 16.20 7.44
C GLY A 51 -0.19 15.94 6.18
N ALA A 52 -1.44 16.38 6.14
CA ALA A 52 -2.27 16.27 4.95
C ALA A 52 -1.67 17.09 3.79
N LEU A 53 -1.17 18.30 4.05
CA LEU A 53 -0.49 19.14 3.05
C LEU A 53 0.77 18.46 2.51
N VAL A 54 1.61 17.90 3.40
CA VAL A 54 2.80 17.15 3.00
C VAL A 54 2.41 15.92 2.18
N GLY A 55 1.39 15.17 2.61
CA GLY A 55 0.90 13.98 1.89
C GLY A 55 0.40 14.33 0.48
N LEU A 56 -0.35 15.41 0.33
CA LEU A 56 -0.80 15.92 -0.98
C LEU A 56 0.38 16.35 -1.86
N GLY A 57 1.38 17.02 -1.29
CA GLY A 57 2.60 17.40 -2.01
C GLY A 57 3.36 16.17 -2.53
N VAL A 58 3.59 15.18 -1.68
CA VAL A 58 4.24 13.91 -2.06
C VAL A 58 3.42 13.17 -3.13
N PHE A 59 2.09 13.11 -2.97
CA PHE A 59 1.20 12.52 -3.98
C PHE A 59 1.34 13.20 -5.34
N GLY A 60 1.37 14.54 -5.37
CA GLY A 60 1.58 15.33 -6.59
C GLY A 60 2.92 15.03 -7.27
N VAL A 61 4.01 14.97 -6.49
CA VAL A 61 5.34 14.63 -7.00
C VAL A 61 5.36 13.22 -7.60
N VAL A 62 4.77 12.23 -6.91
CA VAL A 62 4.67 10.85 -7.39
C VAL A 62 3.82 10.78 -8.69
N ALA A 63 2.72 11.52 -8.76
CA ALA A 63 1.88 11.58 -9.95
C ALA A 63 2.64 12.17 -11.16
N LEU A 64 3.37 13.26 -10.95
CA LEU A 64 4.22 13.86 -11.98
C LEU A 64 5.34 12.90 -12.41
N TYR A 65 5.97 12.22 -11.48
CA TYR A 65 6.99 11.23 -11.77
C TYR A 65 6.46 10.12 -12.70
N TYR A 66 5.31 9.50 -12.33
CA TYR A 66 4.72 8.46 -13.18
C TYR A 66 4.31 8.97 -14.54
N ARG A 67 3.70 10.16 -14.61
CA ARG A 67 3.30 10.78 -15.88
C ARG A 67 4.48 11.03 -16.80
N ASN A 68 5.59 11.51 -16.26
CA ASN A 68 6.77 11.87 -17.05
C ASN A 68 7.59 10.65 -17.50
N HIS A 69 7.67 9.59 -16.67
CA HIS A 69 8.52 8.44 -16.96
C HIS A 69 7.78 7.27 -17.60
N PHE A 70 6.51 7.09 -17.30
CA PHE A 70 5.72 5.93 -17.74
C PHE A 70 4.49 6.31 -18.58
N GLY A 71 4.22 7.60 -18.75
CA GLY A 71 3.04 8.08 -19.46
C GLY A 71 1.77 8.03 -18.61
N SER A 72 0.63 8.30 -19.24
CA SER A 72 -0.69 8.27 -18.59
C SER A 72 -1.58 7.22 -19.28
N PRO A 73 -1.32 5.92 -19.11
CA PRO A 73 -2.18 4.91 -19.70
C PRO A 73 -3.56 4.98 -19.02
N THR A 74 -4.59 5.10 -19.82
CA THR A 74 -5.97 5.02 -19.33
C THR A 74 -6.29 3.57 -18.99
N PRO A 75 -6.60 3.25 -17.71
CA PRO A 75 -6.96 1.89 -17.36
C PRO A 75 -8.29 1.50 -17.99
N THR A 76 -8.43 0.25 -18.40
CA THR A 76 -9.71 -0.26 -18.86
C THR A 76 -10.74 -0.22 -17.72
N ARG A 77 -12.02 0.01 -18.06
CA ARG A 77 -13.11 0.06 -17.07
C ARG A 77 -13.16 -1.19 -16.17
N SER A 78 -12.92 -2.36 -16.74
CA SER A 78 -12.86 -3.62 -15.99
C SER A 78 -11.78 -3.62 -14.91
N ARG A 79 -10.60 -3.09 -15.21
CA ARG A 79 -9.49 -2.98 -14.24
C ARG A 79 -9.78 -1.96 -13.14
N GLN A 80 -10.40 -0.82 -13.49
CA GLN A 80 -10.82 0.16 -12.49
C GLN A 80 -11.84 -0.44 -11.52
N VAL A 81 -12.87 -1.11 -12.04
CA VAL A 81 -13.89 -1.77 -11.21
C VAL A 81 -13.23 -2.80 -10.30
N ARG A 82 -12.34 -3.64 -10.82
CA ARG A 82 -11.63 -4.64 -10.03
C ARG A 82 -10.82 -4.02 -8.88
N GLN A 83 -10.18 -2.87 -9.11
CA GLN A 83 -9.43 -2.16 -8.07
C GLN A 83 -10.35 -1.59 -6.98
N TYR A 84 -11.47 -0.97 -7.37
CA TYR A 84 -12.43 -0.45 -6.40
C TYR A 84 -13.07 -1.58 -5.59
N VAL A 85 -13.40 -2.70 -6.23
CA VAL A 85 -13.90 -3.90 -5.55
C VAL A 85 -12.86 -4.46 -4.59
N ALA A 86 -11.60 -4.56 -5.02
CA ALA A 86 -10.51 -5.04 -4.17
C ALA A 86 -10.31 -4.13 -2.95
N LEU A 87 -10.33 -2.80 -3.16
CA LEU A 87 -10.20 -1.82 -2.08
C LEU A 87 -11.38 -1.93 -1.09
N ALA A 88 -12.60 -1.99 -1.60
CA ALA A 88 -13.80 -2.11 -0.77
C ALA A 88 -13.81 -3.42 0.03
N LEU A 89 -13.48 -4.55 -0.60
CA LEU A 89 -13.43 -5.85 0.08
C LEU A 89 -12.27 -5.94 1.07
N GLY A 90 -11.07 -5.45 0.71
CA GLY A 90 -9.93 -5.39 1.63
C GLY A 90 -10.26 -4.58 2.88
N PHE A 91 -10.91 -3.42 2.70
CA PHE A 91 -11.35 -2.58 3.81
C PHE A 91 -12.47 -3.22 4.63
N ALA A 92 -13.46 -3.86 3.98
CA ALA A 92 -14.52 -4.58 4.66
C ALA A 92 -13.97 -5.75 5.51
N VAL A 93 -13.01 -6.50 4.97
CA VAL A 93 -12.31 -7.57 5.70
C VAL A 93 -11.54 -6.99 6.89
N PHE A 94 -10.79 -5.90 6.70
CA PHE A 94 -10.11 -5.21 7.79
C PHE A 94 -11.09 -4.85 8.92
N VAL A 95 -12.16 -4.14 8.60
CA VAL A 95 -13.15 -3.71 9.60
C VAL A 95 -13.84 -4.92 10.26
N GLY A 96 -14.24 -5.91 9.46
CA GLY A 96 -14.92 -7.11 9.95
C GLY A 96 -14.05 -7.93 10.90
N VAL A 97 -12.78 -8.16 10.53
CA VAL A 97 -11.83 -8.92 11.37
C VAL A 97 -11.49 -8.14 12.64
N ASP A 98 -11.27 -6.82 12.55
CA ASP A 98 -11.00 -5.99 13.73
C ASP A 98 -12.19 -5.97 14.70
N GLN A 99 -13.42 -5.80 14.19
CA GLN A 99 -14.61 -5.84 15.03
C GLN A 99 -14.85 -7.22 15.66
N LEU A 100 -14.65 -8.29 14.89
CA LEU A 100 -14.77 -9.65 15.40
C LEU A 100 -13.74 -9.91 16.51
N ALA A 101 -12.48 -9.54 16.28
CA ALA A 101 -11.42 -9.67 17.27
C ALA A 101 -11.74 -8.89 18.55
N ARG A 102 -12.23 -7.65 18.42
CA ARG A 102 -12.64 -6.81 19.57
C ARG A 102 -13.82 -7.38 20.33
N THR A 103 -14.74 -8.07 19.64
CA THR A 103 -15.90 -8.71 20.27
C THR A 103 -15.49 -9.99 21.03
N LEU A 104 -14.62 -10.80 20.42
CA LEU A 104 -14.20 -12.08 21.00
C LEU A 104 -13.16 -11.92 22.12
N LEU A 105 -12.21 -10.98 21.95
CA LEU A 105 -11.11 -10.79 22.90
C LEU A 105 -11.43 -9.75 23.98
N GLY A 106 -12.52 -8.98 23.81
CA GLY A 106 -12.80 -7.80 24.62
C GLY A 106 -11.84 -6.64 24.32
N ARG A 107 -11.85 -5.61 25.17
CA ARG A 107 -10.91 -4.47 25.15
C ARG A 107 -10.33 -4.22 26.52
N PRO A 108 -9.73 -5.20 27.23
CA PRO A 108 -9.14 -4.89 28.50
C PRO A 108 -7.96 -3.92 28.30
N PRO A 109 -7.81 -2.93 29.16
CA PRO A 109 -6.59 -2.14 29.22
C PRO A 109 -5.39 -3.09 29.41
N GLY A 110 -4.36 -2.94 28.58
CA GLY A 110 -3.17 -3.80 28.66
C GLY A 110 -3.23 -5.10 27.85
N GLN A 111 -4.19 -5.24 26.93
CA GLN A 111 -4.17 -6.38 25.98
C GLN A 111 -2.83 -6.45 25.23
N PRO A 112 -2.13 -7.59 25.23
CA PRO A 112 -0.79 -7.69 24.64
C PRO A 112 -0.79 -7.80 23.12
N VAL A 113 -1.95 -7.94 22.44
CA VAL A 113 -2.09 -8.13 21.00
C VAL A 113 -2.70 -6.92 20.33
N SER A 114 -2.34 -6.62 19.09
CA SER A 114 -2.94 -5.57 18.27
C SER A 114 -3.84 -6.18 17.17
N SER A 115 -5.13 -6.31 17.47
CA SER A 115 -6.12 -6.73 16.45
C SER A 115 -6.11 -5.82 15.23
N TYR A 116 -5.83 -4.52 15.45
CA TYR A 116 -5.76 -3.52 14.41
C TYR A 116 -4.67 -3.80 13.37
N ALA A 117 -3.43 -4.09 13.81
CA ALA A 117 -2.34 -4.44 12.91
C ALA A 117 -2.60 -5.77 12.17
N ALA A 118 -3.09 -6.79 12.88
CA ALA A 118 -3.41 -8.09 12.30
C ALA A 118 -4.52 -7.98 11.25
N SER A 119 -5.61 -7.27 11.57
CA SER A 119 -6.75 -7.08 10.67
C SER A 119 -6.37 -6.28 9.42
N TRP A 120 -5.53 -5.25 9.58
CA TRP A 120 -5.02 -4.49 8.43
C TRP A 120 -4.19 -5.37 7.50
N ALA A 121 -3.31 -6.21 8.05
CA ALA A 121 -2.51 -7.14 7.27
C ALA A 121 -3.38 -8.12 6.45
N VAL A 122 -4.44 -8.67 7.05
CA VAL A 122 -5.39 -9.55 6.35
C VAL A 122 -6.12 -8.79 5.24
N GLY A 123 -6.61 -7.58 5.51
CA GLY A 123 -7.27 -6.73 4.51
C GLY A 123 -6.38 -6.44 3.30
N MET A 124 -5.09 -6.17 3.53
CA MET A 124 -4.12 -5.94 2.46
C MET A 124 -3.79 -7.20 1.66
N LEU A 125 -3.68 -8.36 2.31
CA LEU A 125 -3.51 -9.65 1.60
C LEU A 125 -4.70 -9.94 0.68
N VAL A 126 -5.93 -9.71 1.15
CA VAL A 126 -7.15 -9.84 0.34
C VAL A 126 -7.14 -8.85 -0.82
N PHE A 127 -6.77 -7.59 -0.57
CA PHE A 127 -6.64 -6.58 -1.63
C PHE A 127 -5.70 -7.05 -2.73
N TYR A 128 -4.47 -7.46 -2.40
CA TYR A 128 -3.49 -7.92 -3.38
C TYR A 128 -3.91 -9.21 -4.10
N ALA A 129 -4.59 -10.13 -3.41
CA ALA A 129 -5.13 -11.34 -4.02
C ALA A 129 -6.18 -11.03 -5.10
N ILE A 130 -7.08 -10.09 -4.84
CA ILE A 130 -8.13 -9.70 -5.78
C ILE A 130 -7.57 -8.89 -6.95
N VAL A 131 -6.66 -7.95 -6.70
CA VAL A 131 -6.05 -7.15 -7.77
C VAL A 131 -5.23 -8.02 -8.72
N GLY A 132 -4.87 -9.24 -8.31
CA GLY A 132 -4.16 -10.22 -9.13
C GLY A 132 -2.64 -10.04 -9.10
N GLY A 133 -2.15 -9.46 -8.03
CA GLY A 133 -0.74 -9.17 -7.83
C GLY A 133 -0.15 -9.71 -6.54
N LEU A 134 -0.79 -10.69 -5.88
CA LEU A 134 -0.21 -11.28 -4.67
C LEU A 134 1.13 -11.97 -5.02
N ARG A 135 2.21 -11.36 -4.55
CA ARG A 135 3.58 -11.85 -4.74
C ARG A 135 4.17 -12.26 -3.39
N THR A 136 5.23 -13.06 -3.42
CA THR A 136 5.89 -13.56 -2.21
C THR A 136 6.25 -12.45 -1.22
N TYR A 137 6.75 -11.32 -1.69
CA TYR A 137 7.09 -10.21 -0.79
C TYR A 137 5.86 -9.58 -0.12
N HIS A 138 4.68 -9.55 -0.77
CA HIS A 138 3.45 -9.13 -0.11
C HIS A 138 3.10 -10.08 1.04
N VAL A 139 3.19 -11.38 0.79
CA VAL A 139 2.94 -12.40 1.84
C VAL A 139 3.93 -12.24 2.99
N VAL A 140 5.20 -12.00 2.70
CA VAL A 140 6.23 -11.78 3.73
C VAL A 140 5.94 -10.51 4.52
N ILE A 141 5.75 -9.36 3.86
CA ILE A 141 5.54 -8.06 4.54
C ILE A 141 4.25 -8.11 5.38
N TRP A 142 3.13 -8.44 4.76
CA TRP A 142 1.83 -8.42 5.44
C TRP A 142 1.68 -9.59 6.41
N GLY A 143 2.26 -10.76 6.09
CA GLY A 143 2.32 -11.90 7.00
C GLY A 143 3.14 -11.59 8.24
N SER A 144 4.28 -10.91 8.12
CA SER A 144 5.08 -10.46 9.27
C SER A 144 4.30 -9.46 10.14
N LEU A 145 3.57 -8.53 9.52
CA LEU A 145 2.71 -7.59 10.26
C LEU A 145 1.56 -8.31 10.96
N PHE A 146 0.95 -9.31 10.33
CA PHE A 146 -0.07 -10.17 10.95
C PHE A 146 0.49 -10.89 12.19
N VAL A 147 1.63 -11.57 12.03
CA VAL A 147 2.31 -12.26 13.14
C VAL A 147 2.64 -11.28 14.26
N ALA A 148 3.23 -10.12 13.94
CA ALA A 148 3.48 -9.07 14.92
C ALA A 148 2.20 -8.61 15.64
N GLY A 149 1.08 -8.49 14.92
CA GLY A 149 -0.22 -8.10 15.50
C GLY A 149 -0.77 -9.10 16.50
N VAL A 150 -0.56 -10.40 16.27
CA VAL A 150 -1.04 -11.48 17.17
C VAL A 150 -0.05 -11.85 18.26
N LEU A 151 1.22 -11.46 18.15
CA LEU A 151 2.19 -11.67 19.22
C LEU A 151 1.92 -10.75 20.41
N PRO A 152 2.13 -11.21 21.65
CA PRO A 152 1.87 -10.45 22.86
C PRO A 152 2.98 -9.42 23.18
N ILE A 153 3.31 -8.56 22.20
CA ILE A 153 4.38 -7.56 22.29
C ILE A 153 3.86 -6.14 22.52
N TRP A 154 2.53 -5.92 22.50
CA TRP A 154 1.88 -4.61 22.53
C TRP A 154 1.44 -4.18 23.94
N GLY A 155 1.81 -4.90 24.99
CA GLY A 155 1.33 -4.73 26.37
C GLY A 155 1.79 -3.48 27.10
N LEU A 156 2.27 -2.45 26.40
CA LEU A 156 2.64 -1.17 26.98
C LEU A 156 1.38 -0.29 27.21
N SER A 157 1.45 0.57 28.20
CA SER A 157 0.38 1.49 28.64
C SER A 157 -0.03 2.55 27.61
N VAL A 158 0.59 2.57 26.44
CA VAL A 158 0.34 3.52 25.34
C VAL A 158 -0.79 2.98 24.46
N ASP A 159 -1.51 3.88 23.77
CA ASP A 159 -2.53 3.51 22.78
C ASP A 159 -1.94 2.61 21.68
N ARG A 160 -2.30 1.34 21.73
CA ARG A 160 -1.79 0.29 20.84
C ARG A 160 -2.11 0.55 19.38
N ASP A 161 -3.31 1.06 19.10
CA ASP A 161 -3.76 1.34 17.75
C ASP A 161 -2.95 2.50 17.15
N ALA A 162 -2.59 3.49 17.99
CA ALA A 162 -1.68 4.55 17.61
C ALA A 162 -0.28 4.01 17.28
N VAL A 163 0.28 3.17 18.16
CA VAL A 163 1.60 2.54 17.93
C VAL A 163 1.58 1.61 16.73
N ALA A 164 0.53 0.82 16.54
CA ALA A 164 0.38 -0.08 15.40
C ALA A 164 0.32 0.65 14.05
N SER A 165 -0.09 1.92 14.02
CA SER A 165 -0.08 2.73 12.81
C SER A 165 1.31 2.90 12.20
N PHE A 166 2.38 2.90 13.02
CA PHE A 166 3.76 3.03 12.51
C PHE A 166 4.20 1.81 11.68
N PRO A 167 4.18 0.56 12.20
CA PRO A 167 4.54 -0.61 11.40
C PRO A 167 3.59 -0.82 10.21
N ILE A 168 2.31 -0.45 10.29
CA ILE A 168 1.40 -0.44 9.15
C ILE A 168 1.91 0.52 8.06
N GLY A 169 2.31 1.74 8.44
CA GLY A 169 2.90 2.72 7.53
C GLY A 169 4.17 2.20 6.85
N VAL A 170 5.08 1.60 7.62
CA VAL A 170 6.31 0.98 7.09
C VAL A 170 5.99 -0.16 6.12
N ALA A 171 5.08 -1.07 6.48
CA ALA A 171 4.68 -2.19 5.63
C ALA A 171 4.03 -1.69 4.32
N THR A 172 3.20 -0.63 4.41
CA THR A 172 2.59 0.01 3.24
C THR A 172 3.64 0.58 2.31
N MET A 173 4.59 1.36 2.81
CA MET A 173 5.66 1.93 2.00
C MET A 173 6.57 0.85 1.41
N ALA A 174 6.95 -0.15 2.20
CA ALA A 174 7.80 -1.25 1.74
C ALA A 174 7.15 -2.02 0.60
N SER A 175 5.88 -2.43 0.74
CA SER A 175 5.16 -3.12 -0.34
C SER A 175 5.10 -2.29 -1.61
N GLY A 176 4.86 -0.97 -1.49
CA GLY A 176 4.84 -0.07 -2.63
C GLY A 176 6.19 0.13 -3.31
N ILE A 177 7.27 0.20 -2.56
CA ILE A 177 8.63 0.27 -3.12
C ILE A 177 8.95 -1.00 -3.92
N PHE A 178 8.59 -2.17 -3.41
CA PHE A 178 8.75 -3.42 -4.15
C PHE A 178 7.89 -3.47 -5.41
N ASP A 179 6.64 -3.03 -5.35
CA ASP A 179 5.77 -2.91 -6.53
C ASP A 179 6.39 -2.02 -7.59
N HIS A 180 6.91 -0.85 -7.19
CA HIS A 180 7.60 0.06 -8.10
C HIS A 180 8.86 -0.57 -8.70
N TYR A 181 9.68 -1.24 -7.89
CA TYR A 181 10.86 -1.95 -8.38
C TYR A 181 10.52 -2.96 -9.47
N PHE A 182 9.48 -3.75 -9.27
CA PHE A 182 9.03 -4.72 -10.29
C PHE A 182 8.47 -4.05 -11.54
N LEU A 183 7.81 -2.89 -11.41
CA LEU A 183 7.38 -2.09 -12.55
C LEU A 183 8.58 -1.67 -13.40
N VAL A 184 9.59 -1.06 -12.78
CA VAL A 184 10.79 -0.59 -13.47
C VAL A 184 11.51 -1.75 -14.17
N ARG A 185 11.65 -2.89 -13.49
CA ARG A 185 12.27 -4.10 -14.07
C ARG A 185 11.50 -4.63 -15.28
N ALA A 186 10.18 -4.65 -15.23
CA ALA A 186 9.35 -5.07 -16.35
C ALA A 186 9.51 -4.16 -17.58
N PHE A 187 9.61 -2.84 -17.36
CA PHE A 187 9.87 -1.90 -18.45
C PHE A 187 11.26 -2.06 -19.07
N GLN A 188 12.28 -2.33 -18.27
CA GLN A 188 13.64 -2.54 -18.77
C GLN A 188 13.77 -3.82 -19.61
N SER A 189 13.14 -4.91 -19.20
CA SER A 189 13.14 -6.18 -19.95
C SER A 189 12.45 -6.04 -21.31
N SER A 190 11.30 -5.36 -21.37
CA SER A 190 10.58 -5.10 -22.61
C SER A 190 11.40 -4.23 -23.59
N LYS A 191 12.16 -3.26 -23.07
CA LYS A 191 13.04 -2.43 -23.91
C LYS A 191 14.18 -3.25 -24.56
N ARG A 192 14.77 -4.19 -23.83
CA ARG A 192 15.82 -5.06 -24.38
C ARG A 192 15.29 -5.92 -25.51
N GLN A 193 14.13 -6.57 -25.32
CA GLN A 193 13.51 -7.41 -26.35
C GLN A 193 13.20 -6.62 -27.63
N SER A 194 12.71 -5.38 -27.53
CA SER A 194 12.43 -4.54 -28.70
C SER A 194 13.70 -4.18 -29.49
N LEU A 195 14.82 -3.96 -28.82
CA LEU A 195 16.10 -3.67 -29.47
C LEU A 195 16.70 -4.91 -30.16
N GLU A 196 16.57 -6.09 -29.56
CA GLU A 196 17.03 -7.37 -30.16
C GLU A 196 16.25 -7.68 -31.44
N HIS A 197 14.93 -7.50 -31.47
CA HIS A 197 14.12 -7.68 -32.66
C HIS A 197 14.44 -6.66 -33.77
N THR A 198 14.80 -5.45 -33.45
CA THR A 198 15.19 -4.44 -34.44
C THR A 198 16.53 -4.76 -35.08
N ASN A 199 17.49 -5.27 -34.31
CA ASN A 199 18.82 -5.64 -34.79
C ASN A 199 18.84 -6.98 -35.54
N ALA A 200 17.91 -7.88 -35.28
CA ALA A 200 17.80 -9.18 -36.00
C ALA A 200 17.10 -9.04 -37.35
N GLY A 201 16.44 -7.93 -37.64
CA GLY A 201 15.75 -7.64 -38.90
C GLY A 201 16.49 -6.70 -39.85
N ALA A 202 17.71 -6.25 -39.49
CA ALA A 202 18.62 -5.43 -40.29
C ALA A 202 19.79 -6.27 -40.81
#